data_638efdcfe8d5691d2e7da9d6aaa12e7a
#
_entry.id   638efdcfe8d5691d2e7da9d6aaa12e7a
#
_cell.length_a   1.000
_cell.length_b   1.000
_cell.length_c   1.000
_cell.angle_alpha   90.00
_cell.angle_beta   90.00
_cell.angle_gamma   90.00
#
_symmetry.space_group_name_H-M   'P 1'
#
loop_
_entity.id
_entity.type
_entity.pdbx_description
1 polymer ?
#
loop_
_entity_poly.entity_id
_entity_poly.type
_entity_poly.pdbx_seq_one_letter_code
_entity_poly.pdbx_strand_id
1 'polypeptide(L)'
;MNKIENIKKEDFYISDSNICAYKPDQEERKLFTFIKGSKNQDFYNLLISKGFRRSQNILYNQVCETCNKCIPIRINVNNFQETKNQKRILKKGKLFERKVTEKVTYEQFYLFKEYLDFKHSDSEMNDMIFADYYSMIKNTGIDTKIIEY
;
A
#
# COMPACT_ATOMS: atom_id res chain seq x y z
N MET A 1 -24.97 26.21 15.39
CA MET A 1 -23.67 26.83 14.97
C MET A 1 -22.80 25.72 14.38
N ASN A 2 -22.75 25.66 13.06
CA ASN A 2 -21.96 24.65 12.35
C ASN A 2 -20.48 25.01 12.47
N LYS A 3 -19.72 24.19 13.19
CA LYS A 3 -18.26 24.18 13.06
C LYS A 3 -17.91 23.63 11.68
N ILE A 4 -17.70 24.49 10.72
CA ILE A 4 -16.89 24.18 9.53
C ILE A 4 -15.46 24.22 10.06
N GLU A 5 -14.99 23.10 10.56
CA GLU A 5 -13.59 22.91 10.90
C GLU A 5 -12.78 23.07 9.61
N ASN A 6 -11.74 23.88 9.67
CA ASN A 6 -10.77 24.12 8.62
C ASN A 6 -10.29 22.81 7.98
N ILE A 7 -10.95 22.39 6.91
CA ILE A 7 -10.41 21.37 6.03
C ILE A 7 -9.17 22.03 5.41
N LYS A 8 -7.98 21.68 5.89
CA LYS A 8 -6.73 22.04 5.25
C LYS A 8 -6.87 21.63 3.80
N LYS A 9 -6.71 22.60 2.89
CA LYS A 9 -6.75 22.34 1.45
C LYS A 9 -5.59 21.40 1.12
N GLU A 10 -5.92 20.16 0.81
CA GLU A 10 -4.95 19.17 0.38
C GLU A 10 -4.79 19.25 -1.13
N ASP A 11 -3.56 19.22 -1.61
CA ASP A 11 -3.27 19.30 -3.03
C ASP A 11 -3.38 17.91 -3.67
N PHE A 12 -4.11 17.84 -4.76
CA PHE A 12 -4.18 16.65 -5.61
C PHE A 12 -3.44 16.91 -6.91
N TYR A 13 -2.76 15.89 -7.38
CA TYR A 13 -1.97 15.89 -8.60
C TYR A 13 -2.42 14.78 -9.52
N ILE A 14 -2.22 14.97 -10.83
CA ILE A 14 -2.43 13.93 -11.85
C ILE A 14 -1.06 13.57 -12.42
N SER A 15 -0.77 12.28 -12.52
CA SER A 15 0.47 11.80 -13.14
C SER A 15 0.45 12.03 -14.64
N ASP A 16 1.62 12.05 -15.25
CA ASP A 16 1.73 11.87 -16.71
C ASP A 16 1.13 10.53 -17.13
N SER A 17 0.81 10.42 -18.42
CA SER A 17 0.35 9.18 -19.01
C SER A 17 1.50 8.20 -19.16
N ASN A 18 1.28 6.96 -18.74
CA ASN A 18 2.26 5.87 -18.83
C ASN A 18 1.58 4.60 -19.37
N ILE A 19 2.37 3.69 -19.92
CA ILE A 19 1.85 2.38 -20.34
C ILE A 19 1.29 1.64 -19.13
N CYS A 20 0.07 1.13 -19.24
CA CYS A 20 -0.59 0.40 -18.17
C CYS A 20 0.10 -0.95 -17.93
N ALA A 21 0.49 -1.23 -16.68
CA ALA A 21 1.14 -2.48 -16.29
C ALA A 21 0.25 -3.73 -16.48
N TYR A 22 -1.07 -3.57 -16.56
CA TYR A 22 -2.03 -4.68 -16.73
C TYR A 22 -2.53 -4.84 -18.16
N LYS A 23 -2.47 -3.78 -18.95
CA LYS A 23 -2.97 -3.71 -20.33
C LYS A 23 -2.01 -2.88 -21.17
N PRO A 24 -1.00 -3.51 -21.80
CA PRO A 24 0.05 -2.79 -22.53
C PRO A 24 -0.43 -1.95 -23.70
N ASP A 25 -1.66 -2.18 -24.18
CA ASP A 25 -2.37 -1.43 -25.22
C ASP A 25 -3.12 -0.19 -24.69
N GLN A 26 -3.08 0.04 -23.37
CA GLN A 26 -3.77 1.14 -22.70
C GLN A 26 -2.79 2.05 -21.98
N GLU A 27 -3.19 3.30 -21.79
CA GLU A 27 -2.47 4.25 -20.96
C GLU A 27 -3.08 4.33 -19.55
N GLU A 28 -2.23 4.48 -18.53
CA GLU A 28 -2.67 4.74 -17.17
C GLU A 28 -2.36 6.17 -16.73
N ARG A 29 -3.27 6.73 -15.94
CA ARG A 29 -3.07 7.96 -15.17
C ARG A 29 -3.53 7.76 -13.74
N LYS A 30 -2.86 8.44 -12.83
CA LYS A 30 -3.14 8.39 -11.38
C LYS A 30 -3.44 9.78 -10.86
N LEU A 31 -4.58 9.91 -10.19
CA LEU A 31 -4.85 11.02 -9.28
C LEU A 31 -4.19 10.67 -7.95
N PHE A 32 -3.34 11.53 -7.42
CA PHE A 32 -2.64 11.25 -6.17
C PHE A 32 -2.48 12.48 -5.29
N THR A 33 -2.26 12.23 -4.00
CA THR A 33 -1.94 13.23 -2.99
C THR A 33 -0.93 12.67 -2.01
N PHE A 34 -0.22 13.54 -1.30
CA PHE A 34 0.73 13.15 -0.28
C PHE A 34 0.08 13.16 1.12
N ILE A 35 0.40 12.15 1.92
CA ILE A 35 0.07 12.15 3.36
C ILE A 35 1.09 13.04 4.06
N LYS A 36 0.68 14.24 4.44
CA LYS A 36 1.51 15.22 5.14
C LYS A 36 1.26 15.16 6.64
N GLY A 37 2.28 14.78 7.42
CA GLY A 37 2.25 14.77 8.88
C GLY A 37 1.55 13.55 9.50
N SER A 38 1.84 13.30 10.78
CA SER A 38 1.44 12.10 11.53
C SER A 38 -0.02 12.06 11.98
N LYS A 39 -0.86 13.03 11.63
CA LYS A 39 -2.20 13.21 12.24
C LYS A 39 -3.35 13.29 11.26
N ASN A 40 -3.19 12.85 10.03
CA ASN A 40 -4.28 12.93 9.06
C ASN A 40 -5.01 11.59 8.87
N GLN A 41 -5.26 10.88 9.98
CA GLN A 41 -5.95 9.60 9.96
C GLN A 41 -7.36 9.72 9.37
N ASP A 42 -8.07 10.79 9.64
CA ASP A 42 -9.43 10.99 9.11
C ASP A 42 -9.41 11.22 7.60
N PHE A 43 -8.46 12.02 7.11
CA PHE A 43 -8.26 12.22 5.69
C PHE A 43 -7.84 10.92 4.98
N TYR A 44 -6.91 10.18 5.57
CA TYR A 44 -6.52 8.85 5.10
C TYR A 44 -7.74 7.92 5.01
N ASN A 45 -8.50 7.80 6.08
CA ASN A 45 -9.70 6.94 6.15
C ASN A 45 -10.74 7.35 5.11
N LEU A 46 -10.93 8.66 4.92
CA LEU A 46 -11.85 9.19 3.90
C LEU A 46 -11.41 8.74 2.50
N LEU A 47 -10.15 8.93 2.13
CA LEU A 47 -9.67 8.57 0.79
C LEU A 47 -9.67 7.05 0.56
N ILE A 48 -9.27 6.25 1.55
CA ILE A 48 -9.40 4.79 1.49
C ILE A 48 -10.87 4.39 1.30
N SER A 49 -11.80 5.06 1.98
CA SER A 49 -13.24 4.80 1.80
C SER A 49 -13.74 5.12 0.39
N LYS A 50 -13.09 6.04 -0.30
CA LYS A 50 -13.36 6.42 -1.70
C LYS A 50 -12.60 5.58 -2.74
N GLY A 51 -11.91 4.52 -2.30
CA GLY A 51 -11.21 3.60 -3.19
C GLY A 51 -9.78 3.98 -3.53
N PHE A 52 -9.21 4.99 -2.87
CA PHE A 52 -7.79 5.27 -3.00
C PHE A 52 -6.95 4.12 -2.43
N ARG A 53 -5.79 3.91 -3.01
CA ARG A 53 -4.76 2.98 -2.55
C ARG A 53 -3.60 3.76 -1.99
N ARG A 54 -2.82 3.13 -1.12
CA ARG A 54 -1.62 3.74 -0.55
C ARG A 54 -0.35 3.07 -1.06
N SER A 55 0.64 3.88 -1.35
CA SER A 55 2.03 3.47 -1.50
C SER A 55 2.91 4.45 -0.73
N GLN A 56 3.61 3.98 0.29
CA GLN A 56 4.40 4.82 1.21
C GLN A 56 3.57 5.99 1.77
N ASN A 57 3.95 7.22 1.46
CA ASN A 57 3.27 8.45 1.86
C ASN A 57 2.33 9.03 0.78
N ILE A 58 2.04 8.25 -0.26
CA ILE A 58 1.16 8.65 -1.37
C ILE A 58 -0.16 7.89 -1.29
N LEU A 59 -1.27 8.59 -1.42
CA LEU A 59 -2.60 8.03 -1.70
C LEU A 59 -2.95 8.30 -3.15
N TYR A 60 -3.39 7.28 -3.88
CA TYR A 60 -3.66 7.39 -5.30
C TYR A 60 -4.88 6.58 -5.74
N ASN A 61 -5.48 7.00 -6.84
CA ASN A 61 -6.52 6.26 -7.56
C ASN A 61 -6.26 6.38 -9.07
N GLN A 62 -6.65 5.36 -9.84
CA GLN A 62 -6.56 5.41 -11.28
C GLN A 62 -7.65 6.31 -11.87
N VAL A 63 -7.24 7.19 -12.81
CA VAL A 63 -8.12 8.12 -13.52
C VAL A 63 -7.82 8.07 -15.02
N CYS A 64 -7.70 6.86 -15.55
CA CYS A 64 -7.43 6.61 -16.96
C CYS A 64 -8.58 7.15 -17.85
N GLU A 65 -8.26 7.80 -18.97
CA GLU A 65 -9.25 8.43 -19.84
C GLU A 65 -10.18 7.41 -20.52
N THR A 66 -9.62 6.27 -20.92
CA THR A 66 -10.31 5.26 -21.73
C THR A 66 -10.63 3.97 -20.99
N CYS A 67 -10.23 3.84 -19.70
CA CYS A 67 -10.35 2.60 -18.97
C CYS A 67 -10.77 2.81 -17.50
N ASN A 68 -11.74 2.02 -17.02
CA ASN A 68 -12.25 2.03 -15.66
C ASN A 68 -12.19 0.64 -14.98
N LYS A 69 -11.27 -0.23 -15.41
CA LYS A 69 -11.20 -1.62 -14.96
C LYS A 69 -10.51 -1.82 -13.60
N CYS A 70 -9.81 -0.79 -13.10
CA CYS A 70 -9.13 -0.84 -11.80
C CYS A 70 -10.11 -0.61 -10.65
N ILE A 71 -10.87 -1.63 -10.28
CA ILE A 71 -11.86 -1.56 -9.21
C ILE A 71 -11.20 -1.98 -7.89
N PRO A 72 -11.04 -1.07 -6.91
CA PRO A 72 -10.55 -1.44 -5.59
C PRO A 72 -11.59 -2.25 -4.84
N ILE A 73 -11.15 -3.33 -4.20
CA ILE A 73 -11.98 -4.18 -3.34
C ILE A 73 -11.44 -4.19 -1.91
N ARG A 74 -12.31 -4.39 -0.95
CA ARG A 74 -11.96 -4.55 0.47
C ARG A 74 -12.88 -5.56 1.13
N ILE A 75 -12.36 -6.17 2.18
CA ILE A 75 -13.11 -7.15 2.97
C ILE A 75 -13.50 -6.48 4.29
N ASN A 76 -14.78 -6.56 4.65
CA ASN A 76 -15.22 -6.19 5.99
C ASN A 76 -14.78 -7.30 6.97
N VAL A 77 -13.80 -7.00 7.80
CA VAL A 77 -13.20 -7.96 8.73
C VAL A 77 -14.22 -8.52 9.73
N ASN A 78 -15.19 -7.70 10.17
CA ASN A 78 -16.22 -8.14 11.13
C ASN A 78 -17.17 -9.20 10.55
N ASN A 79 -17.33 -9.22 9.22
CA ASN A 79 -18.18 -10.16 8.51
C ASN A 79 -17.38 -11.26 7.78
N PHE A 80 -16.05 -11.25 7.95
CA PHE A 80 -15.18 -12.22 7.27
C PHE A 80 -15.36 -13.62 7.86
N GLN A 81 -15.68 -14.57 7.00
CA GLN A 81 -15.75 -15.98 7.33
C GLN A 81 -14.71 -16.75 6.55
N GLU A 82 -13.88 -17.48 7.27
CA GLU A 82 -12.80 -18.27 6.67
C GLU A 82 -13.35 -19.46 5.88
N THR A 83 -12.86 -19.60 4.66
CA THR A 83 -13.09 -20.79 3.84
C THR A 83 -12.38 -22.02 4.42
N LYS A 84 -12.74 -23.22 3.99
CA LYS A 84 -12.05 -24.48 4.39
C LYS A 84 -10.54 -24.41 4.09
N ASN A 85 -10.17 -23.85 2.95
CA ASN A 85 -8.75 -23.71 2.58
C ASN A 85 -8.00 -22.72 3.49
N GLN A 86 -8.60 -21.58 3.81
CA GLN A 86 -8.01 -20.59 4.74
C GLN A 86 -7.83 -21.18 6.14
N LYS A 87 -8.82 -21.94 6.65
CA LYS A 87 -8.68 -22.66 7.93
C LYS A 87 -7.53 -23.66 7.92
N ARG A 88 -7.31 -24.36 6.80
CA ARG A 88 -6.17 -25.27 6.64
C ARG A 88 -4.84 -24.54 6.67
N ILE A 89 -4.74 -23.38 5.97
CA ILE A 89 -3.54 -22.54 5.96
C ILE A 89 -3.25 -21.99 7.36
N LEU A 90 -4.27 -21.48 8.04
CA LEU A 90 -4.13 -20.97 9.42
C LEU A 90 -3.64 -22.06 10.40
N LYS A 91 -4.14 -23.31 10.23
CA LYS A 91 -3.65 -24.43 11.04
C LYS A 91 -2.16 -24.72 10.81
N LYS A 92 -1.70 -24.67 9.55
CA LYS A 92 -0.27 -24.80 9.21
C LYS A 92 0.55 -23.61 9.75
N GLY A 93 0.00 -22.39 9.67
CA GLY A 93 0.65 -21.18 10.15
C GLY A 93 0.93 -21.17 11.67
N LYS A 94 0.22 -22.00 12.45
CA LYS A 94 0.50 -22.16 13.90
C LYS A 94 1.86 -22.81 14.22
N LEU A 95 2.52 -23.38 13.24
CA LEU A 95 3.87 -23.95 13.38
C LEU A 95 4.96 -22.88 13.34
N PHE A 96 4.63 -21.66 12.94
CA PHE A 96 5.56 -20.54 12.87
C PHE A 96 5.35 -19.61 14.06
N GLU A 97 6.45 -19.14 14.61
CA GLU A 97 6.42 -18.05 15.57
C GLU A 97 6.09 -16.75 14.84
N ARG A 98 5.20 -15.94 15.40
CA ARG A 98 4.82 -14.64 14.85
C ARG A 98 5.27 -13.51 15.75
N LYS A 99 6.03 -12.60 15.21
CA LYS A 99 6.51 -11.40 15.89
C LYS A 99 6.01 -10.14 15.19
N VAL A 100 5.52 -9.18 15.96
CA VAL A 100 5.13 -7.85 15.46
C VAL A 100 6.19 -6.85 15.91
N THR A 101 6.76 -6.12 14.99
CA THR A 101 7.85 -5.17 15.27
C THR A 101 7.68 -3.87 14.46
N GLU A 102 8.27 -2.81 14.98
CA GLU A 102 8.45 -1.54 14.25
C GLU A 102 9.91 -1.35 13.80
N LYS A 103 10.78 -2.28 14.19
CA LYS A 103 12.21 -2.21 13.82
C LYS A 103 12.40 -2.68 12.39
N VAL A 104 13.17 -1.91 11.65
CA VAL A 104 13.65 -2.27 10.31
C VAL A 104 15.07 -2.81 10.45
N THR A 105 15.33 -4.00 9.92
CA THR A 105 16.60 -4.70 10.07
C THR A 105 17.21 -5.06 8.70
N TYR A 106 18.52 -5.29 8.67
CA TYR A 106 19.20 -5.80 7.48
C TYR A 106 18.71 -7.21 7.10
N GLU A 107 18.37 -8.06 8.08
CA GLU A 107 17.84 -9.40 7.84
C GLU A 107 16.53 -9.34 7.04
N GLN A 108 15.61 -8.46 7.43
CA GLN A 108 14.36 -8.21 6.70
C GLN A 108 14.64 -7.71 5.27
N PHE A 109 15.61 -6.81 5.13
CA PHE A 109 16.02 -6.29 3.82
C PHE A 109 16.59 -7.39 2.92
N TYR A 110 17.47 -8.26 3.42
CA TYR A 110 18.01 -9.36 2.65
C TYR A 110 16.93 -10.36 2.22
N LEU A 111 16.02 -10.72 3.11
CA LEU A 111 14.88 -11.58 2.77
C LEU A 111 13.99 -10.94 1.71
N PHE A 112 13.76 -9.63 1.80
CA PHE A 112 13.01 -8.88 0.79
C PHE A 112 13.72 -8.89 -0.57
N LYS A 113 15.04 -8.72 -0.61
CA LYS A 113 15.85 -8.80 -1.83
C LYS A 113 15.79 -10.18 -2.47
N GLU A 114 15.98 -11.24 -1.69
CA GLU A 114 15.83 -12.63 -2.18
C GLU A 114 14.45 -12.90 -2.79
N TYR A 115 13.40 -12.37 -2.16
CA TYR A 115 12.05 -12.46 -2.71
C TYR A 115 11.92 -11.72 -4.06
N LEU A 116 12.46 -10.51 -4.16
CA LEU A 116 12.44 -9.74 -5.42
C LEU A 116 13.20 -10.45 -6.52
N ASP A 117 14.40 -10.92 -6.25
CA ASP A 117 15.24 -11.66 -7.22
C ASP A 117 14.53 -12.91 -7.74
N PHE A 118 13.81 -13.63 -6.85
CA PHE A 118 13.09 -14.85 -7.24
C PHE A 118 11.78 -14.57 -7.98
N LYS A 119 11.02 -13.56 -7.57
CA LYS A 119 9.64 -13.35 -8.06
C LYS A 119 9.47 -12.18 -9.01
N HIS A 120 10.36 -11.20 -8.93
CA HIS A 120 10.24 -9.91 -9.61
C HIS A 120 11.61 -9.43 -10.11
N SER A 121 12.34 -10.33 -10.79
CA SER A 121 13.69 -10.05 -11.30
C SER A 121 13.79 -8.79 -12.15
N ASP A 122 12.71 -8.45 -12.87
CA ASP A 122 12.63 -7.28 -13.76
C ASP A 122 12.08 -6.02 -13.04
N SER A 123 11.94 -6.06 -11.72
CA SER A 123 11.41 -4.92 -10.96
C SER A 123 12.49 -3.88 -10.69
N GLU A 124 12.19 -2.61 -10.89
CA GLU A 124 13.03 -1.48 -10.46
C GLU A 124 13.36 -1.50 -8.95
N MET A 125 12.55 -2.23 -8.17
CA MET A 125 12.80 -2.42 -6.73
C MET A 125 14.05 -3.27 -6.45
N ASN A 126 14.59 -4.00 -7.44
CA ASN A 126 15.83 -4.75 -7.29
C ASN A 126 17.06 -3.86 -7.08
N ASP A 127 17.00 -2.60 -7.50
CA ASP A 127 18.08 -1.64 -7.29
C ASP A 127 18.03 -0.98 -5.91
N MET A 128 17.01 -1.28 -5.11
CA MET A 128 16.88 -0.71 -3.76
C MET A 128 18.07 -1.09 -2.87
N ILE A 129 18.60 -0.09 -2.18
CA ILE A 129 19.54 -0.25 -1.06
C ILE A 129 18.77 -0.27 0.28
N PHE A 130 19.47 -0.59 1.35
CA PHE A 130 18.84 -0.64 2.68
C PHE A 130 18.17 0.68 3.10
N ALA A 131 18.73 1.83 2.72
CA ALA A 131 18.16 3.14 3.03
C ALA A 131 16.78 3.34 2.35
N ASP A 132 16.61 2.85 1.12
CA ASP A 132 15.34 2.91 0.39
C ASP A 132 14.30 2.00 1.04
N TYR A 133 14.70 0.77 1.40
CA TYR A 133 13.86 -0.17 2.14
C TYR A 133 13.42 0.41 3.49
N TYR A 134 14.36 1.02 4.22
CA TYR A 134 14.06 1.69 5.48
C TYR A 134 13.04 2.83 5.28
N SER A 135 13.26 3.69 4.29
CA SER A 135 12.34 4.78 3.94
C SER A 135 10.97 4.28 3.50
N MET A 136 10.90 3.21 2.73
CA MET A 136 9.65 2.58 2.30
C MET A 136 8.78 2.17 3.48
N ILE A 137 9.37 1.71 4.57
CA ILE A 137 8.64 1.26 5.76
C ILE A 137 8.38 2.41 6.74
N LYS A 138 9.34 3.33 6.93
CA LYS A 138 9.27 4.37 7.96
C LYS A 138 8.61 5.66 7.48
N ASN A 139 8.79 6.04 6.22
CA ASN A 139 8.23 7.29 5.68
C ASN A 139 6.81 7.08 5.13
N THR A 140 5.91 6.59 5.97
CA THR A 140 4.56 6.21 5.54
C THR A 140 3.47 7.21 5.96
N GLY A 141 3.75 8.15 6.87
CA GLY A 141 2.76 9.09 7.42
C GLY A 141 1.63 8.45 8.24
N ILE A 142 1.67 7.13 8.44
CA ILE A 142 0.71 6.33 9.21
C ILE A 142 1.45 5.34 10.13
N ASP A 143 0.77 4.82 11.13
CA ASP A 143 1.30 3.75 11.99
C ASP A 143 1.53 2.47 11.15
N THR A 144 2.80 2.08 11.02
CA THR A 144 3.22 0.95 10.20
C THR A 144 3.95 -0.09 11.05
N LYS A 145 3.55 -1.35 10.94
CA LYS A 145 4.17 -2.48 11.65
C LYS A 145 4.56 -3.58 10.68
N ILE A 146 5.63 -4.26 11.01
CA ILE A 146 6.14 -5.42 10.29
C ILE A 146 5.70 -6.67 11.05
N ILE A 147 5.21 -7.66 10.34
CA ILE A 147 4.88 -8.98 10.90
C ILE A 147 5.88 -9.98 10.33
N GLU A 148 6.66 -10.57 11.22
CA GLU A 148 7.64 -11.62 10.91
C GLU A 148 7.06 -12.99 11.30
N TYR A 149 7.35 -14.00 10.50
CA TYR A 149 7.00 -15.40 10.73
C TYR A 149 8.24 -16.26 10.68
#